data_b12446276afeba5d2ee7d33c5c73fdfd
#
_entry.id   b12446276afeba5d2ee7d33c5c73fdfd
#
_cell.length_a   1.000
_cell.length_b   1.000
_cell.length_c   1.000
_cell.angle_alpha   90.00
_cell.angle_beta   90.00
_cell.angle_gamma   90.00
#
_symmetry.space_group_name_H-M   'P 1'
#
loop_
_entity.id
_entity.type
_entity.pdbx_description
1 polymer ?
#
loop_
_entity_poly.entity_id
_entity_poly.type
_entity_poly.pdbx_seq_one_letter_code
_entity_poly.pdbx_strand_id
1 'polypeptide(L)'
;MNNPISKALEPLGRLIAVVSGYVLLGLAFAMSVEIVGRKLFAFSFQGIDDIGGYVLAIIAVAGAGCGVITKTHVRIDIFLVRLPKGLQRFLNMLAMIAMAGFACFSTWRGARVLEESVEFGSRAVNPLQTPLWIPQAIWLLGLGFFSAVSCAYAVHAVKLFFSGSNALNDFYGPVSVNKDSLDRKSVV
;
A
#
# COMPACT_ATOMS: atom_id res chain seq x y z
N MET A 1 -5.70 12.56 -17.45
CA MET A 1 -7.01 11.83 -17.53
C MET A 1 -7.05 10.85 -16.37
N ASN A 2 -8.07 10.92 -15.52
CA ASN A 2 -8.15 10.04 -14.35
C ASN A 2 -8.70 8.68 -14.78
N ASN A 3 -8.00 7.60 -14.41
CA ASN A 3 -8.45 6.24 -14.64
C ASN A 3 -9.82 6.03 -13.93
N PRO A 4 -10.85 5.46 -14.59
CA PRO A 4 -12.17 5.24 -13.98
C PRO A 4 -12.09 4.42 -12.69
N ILE A 5 -11.17 3.46 -12.59
CA ILE A 5 -10.93 2.67 -11.37
C ILE A 5 -10.38 3.54 -10.24
N SER A 6 -9.39 4.42 -10.53
CA SER A 6 -8.87 5.36 -9.53
C SER A 6 -9.98 6.23 -8.97
N LYS A 7 -10.83 6.79 -9.84
CA LYS A 7 -11.91 7.68 -9.43
C LYS A 7 -12.94 7.00 -8.53
N ALA A 8 -13.23 5.73 -8.80
CA ALA A 8 -14.15 4.94 -7.97
C ALA A 8 -13.57 4.56 -6.61
N LEU A 9 -12.25 4.28 -6.54
CA LEU A 9 -11.57 3.83 -5.33
C LEU A 9 -10.93 4.97 -4.52
N GLU A 10 -10.81 6.16 -5.10
CA GLU A 10 -10.18 7.33 -4.46
C GLU A 10 -10.81 7.69 -3.10
N PRO A 11 -12.15 7.75 -2.93
CA PRO A 11 -12.74 8.09 -1.63
C PRO A 11 -12.39 7.06 -0.55
N LEU A 12 -12.38 5.77 -0.91
CA LEU A 12 -11.99 4.70 0.01
C LEU A 12 -10.51 4.79 0.37
N GLY A 13 -9.63 4.99 -0.61
CA GLY A 13 -8.20 5.16 -0.38
C GLY A 13 -7.91 6.40 0.49
N ARG A 14 -8.62 7.51 0.27
CA ARG A 14 -8.49 8.72 1.07
C ARG A 14 -8.93 8.49 2.52
N LEU A 15 -10.05 7.80 2.73
CA LEU A 15 -10.53 7.45 4.07
C LEU A 15 -9.50 6.60 4.82
N ILE A 16 -9.00 5.53 4.19
CA ILE A 16 -7.98 4.65 4.78
C ILE A 16 -6.72 5.45 5.10
N ALA A 17 -6.24 6.32 4.21
CA ALA A 17 -5.05 7.13 4.43
C ALA A 17 -5.22 8.09 5.61
N VAL A 18 -6.37 8.77 5.72
CA VAL A 18 -6.66 9.71 6.81
C VAL A 18 -6.76 8.97 8.15
N VAL A 19 -7.50 7.86 8.20
CA VAL A 19 -7.62 7.02 9.41
C VAL A 19 -6.25 6.51 9.84
N SER A 20 -5.47 5.97 8.90
CA SER A 20 -4.10 5.50 9.17
C SER A 20 -3.20 6.61 9.71
N GLY A 21 -3.32 7.83 9.17
CA GLY A 21 -2.57 9.00 9.66
C GLY A 21 -2.91 9.35 11.10
N TYR A 22 -4.19 9.40 11.46
CA TYR A 22 -4.60 9.67 12.85
C TYR A 22 -4.20 8.56 13.81
N VAL A 23 -4.27 7.29 13.39
CA VAL A 23 -3.83 6.16 14.21
C VAL A 23 -2.32 6.23 14.45
N LEU A 24 -1.52 6.58 13.43
CA LEU A 24 -0.08 6.81 13.59
C LEU A 24 0.25 7.96 14.52
N LEU A 25 -0.46 9.09 14.42
CA LEU A 25 -0.28 10.22 15.33
C LEU A 25 -0.60 9.83 16.77
N GLY A 26 -1.71 9.14 16.99
CA GLY A 26 -2.09 8.62 18.30
C GLY A 26 -1.05 7.65 18.87
N LEU A 27 -0.54 6.75 18.05
CA LEU A 27 0.52 5.82 18.43
C LEU A 27 1.82 6.57 18.79
N ALA A 28 2.23 7.52 17.98
CA ALA A 28 3.44 8.32 18.23
C ALA A 28 3.32 9.10 19.54
N PHE A 29 2.15 9.68 19.81
CA PHE A 29 1.87 10.37 21.07
C PHE A 29 1.92 9.39 22.25
N ALA A 30 1.25 8.25 22.16
CA ALA A 30 1.24 7.23 23.21
C ALA A 30 2.64 6.70 23.53
N MET A 31 3.46 6.40 22.50
CA MET A 31 4.85 6.00 22.67
C MET A 31 5.70 7.10 23.30
N SER A 32 5.47 8.36 22.93
CA SER A 32 6.18 9.50 23.53
C SER A 32 5.87 9.62 25.03
N VAL A 33 4.60 9.49 25.42
CA VAL A 33 4.17 9.49 26.82
C VAL A 33 4.78 8.32 27.58
N GLU A 34 4.81 7.14 26.98
CA GLU A 34 5.45 5.94 27.57
C GLU A 34 6.94 6.16 27.85
N ILE A 35 7.70 6.68 26.88
CA ILE A 35 9.13 6.94 27.03
C ILE A 35 9.41 7.95 28.14
N VAL A 36 8.64 9.04 28.19
CA VAL A 36 8.76 10.09 29.21
C VAL A 36 8.35 9.53 30.59
N GLY A 37 7.23 8.83 30.65
CA GLY A 37 6.73 8.20 31.88
C GLY A 37 7.70 7.19 32.46
N ARG A 38 8.29 6.35 31.64
CA ARG A 38 9.31 5.37 32.04
C ARG A 38 10.56 6.04 32.59
N LYS A 39 11.00 7.14 31.96
CA LYS A 39 12.24 7.82 32.35
C LYS A 39 12.09 8.71 33.58
N LEU A 40 10.96 9.40 33.73
CA LEU A 40 10.76 10.39 34.81
C LEU A 40 10.02 9.85 36.02
N PHE A 41 9.10 8.91 35.81
CA PHE A 41 8.18 8.41 36.84
C PHE A 41 8.32 6.93 37.15
N ALA A 42 9.28 6.22 36.51
CA ALA A 42 9.42 4.76 36.57
C ALA A 42 8.10 4.01 36.28
N PHE A 43 7.19 4.64 35.54
CA PHE A 43 5.90 4.09 35.13
C PHE A 43 6.00 3.63 33.68
N SER A 44 5.56 2.42 33.41
CA SER A 44 5.60 1.84 32.06
C SER A 44 4.29 1.16 31.71
N PHE A 45 3.75 1.51 30.52
CA PHE A 45 2.66 0.76 29.90
C PHE A 45 3.24 -0.47 29.19
N GLN A 46 3.26 -1.61 29.89
CA GLN A 46 3.76 -2.84 29.30
C GLN A 46 2.99 -3.18 28.01
N GLY A 47 3.73 -3.43 26.92
CA GLY A 47 3.17 -3.90 25.64
C GLY A 47 2.79 -2.81 24.64
N ILE A 48 3.01 -1.52 24.90
CA ILE A 48 2.72 -0.45 23.92
C ILE A 48 3.64 -0.60 22.69
N ASP A 49 4.86 -1.07 22.87
CA ASP A 49 5.81 -1.33 21.80
C ASP A 49 5.30 -2.43 20.86
N ASP A 50 4.65 -3.48 21.41
CA ASP A 50 4.09 -4.60 20.65
C ASP A 50 2.86 -4.15 19.86
N ILE A 51 1.95 -3.40 20.51
CA ILE A 51 0.79 -2.79 19.85
C ILE A 51 1.24 -1.88 18.72
N GLY A 52 2.31 -1.11 18.94
CA GLY A 52 2.95 -0.29 17.93
C GLY A 52 3.38 -1.07 16.70
N GLY A 53 4.03 -2.22 16.90
CA GLY A 53 4.42 -3.12 15.82
C GLY A 53 3.23 -3.65 15.00
N TYR A 54 2.15 -4.06 15.67
CA TYR A 54 0.93 -4.52 15.00
C TYR A 54 0.27 -3.41 14.18
N VAL A 55 0.13 -2.23 14.75
CA VAL A 55 -0.45 -1.05 14.09
C VAL A 55 0.37 -0.66 12.87
N LEU A 56 1.69 -0.61 12.98
CA LEU A 56 2.58 -0.29 11.86
C LEU A 56 2.46 -1.30 10.73
N ALA A 57 2.41 -2.61 11.05
CA ALA A 57 2.24 -3.65 10.04
C ALA A 57 0.92 -3.52 9.28
N ILE A 58 -0.19 -3.25 9.99
CA ILE A 58 -1.51 -3.06 9.39
C ILE A 58 -1.54 -1.83 8.48
N ILE A 59 -1.00 -0.70 8.96
CA ILE A 59 -0.97 0.56 8.20
C ILE A 59 -0.07 0.45 6.97
N ALA A 60 1.06 -0.25 7.07
CA ALA A 60 1.96 -0.46 5.93
C ALA A 60 1.25 -1.15 4.77
N VAL A 61 0.47 -2.19 5.06
CA VAL A 61 -0.26 -2.96 4.03
C VAL A 61 -1.46 -2.17 3.49
N ALA A 62 -2.21 -1.48 4.36
CA ALA A 62 -3.29 -0.60 3.94
C ALA A 62 -2.76 0.54 3.05
N GLY A 63 -1.60 1.12 3.42
CA GLY A 63 -0.89 2.13 2.65
C GLY A 63 -0.41 1.63 1.30
N ALA A 64 0.04 0.36 1.20
CA ALA A 64 0.41 -0.24 -0.08
C ALA A 64 -0.78 -0.26 -1.06
N GLY A 65 -1.98 -0.65 -0.59
CA GLY A 65 -3.21 -0.59 -1.38
C GLY A 65 -3.56 0.83 -1.85
N CYS A 66 -3.48 1.81 -0.94
CA CYS A 66 -3.68 3.21 -1.27
C CYS A 66 -2.64 3.73 -2.27
N GLY A 67 -1.37 3.31 -2.14
CA GLY A 67 -0.30 3.67 -3.05
C GLY A 67 -0.56 3.23 -4.50
N VAL A 68 -1.22 2.09 -4.72
CA VAL A 68 -1.65 1.67 -6.06
C VAL A 68 -2.72 2.62 -6.61
N ILE A 69 -3.71 2.99 -5.79
CA ILE A 69 -4.81 3.89 -6.18
C ILE A 69 -4.29 5.27 -6.57
N THR A 70 -3.38 5.83 -5.75
CA THR A 70 -2.82 7.19 -5.93
C THR A 70 -1.64 7.24 -6.89
N LYS A 71 -1.20 6.09 -7.42
CA LYS A 71 -0.02 5.95 -8.30
C LYS A 71 1.28 6.46 -7.66
N THR A 72 1.38 6.41 -6.34
CA THR A 72 2.56 6.84 -5.59
C THR A 72 3.60 5.73 -5.43
N HIS A 73 3.32 4.53 -5.94
CA HIS A 73 4.34 3.49 -6.00
C HIS A 73 5.55 3.96 -6.80
N VAL A 74 6.71 3.90 -6.17
CA VAL A 74 7.99 4.28 -6.78
C VAL A 74 8.24 3.41 -8.01
N ARG A 75 8.36 4.04 -9.18
CA ARG A 75 8.75 3.40 -10.43
C ARG A 75 10.02 4.06 -10.93
N ILE A 76 10.91 3.26 -11.50
CA ILE A 76 12.10 3.77 -12.14
C ILE A 76 11.73 4.13 -13.59
N ASP A 77 11.19 5.34 -13.77
CA ASP A 77 10.69 5.81 -15.07
C ASP A 77 11.80 6.27 -16.01
N ILE A 78 13.02 6.50 -15.50
CA ILE A 78 14.16 7.05 -16.25
C ILE A 78 14.50 6.23 -17.50
N PHE A 79 14.47 4.90 -17.37
CA PHE A 79 14.70 4.00 -18.49
C PHE A 79 13.47 3.87 -19.40
N LEU A 80 12.28 3.93 -18.82
CA LEU A 80 11.02 3.73 -19.54
C LEU A 80 10.80 4.84 -20.59
N VAL A 81 11.12 6.08 -20.27
CA VAL A 81 10.95 7.25 -21.17
C VAL A 81 11.79 7.14 -22.44
N ARG A 82 12.92 6.44 -22.42
CA ARG A 82 13.82 6.26 -23.57
C ARG A 82 13.41 5.12 -24.52
N LEU A 83 12.44 4.31 -24.14
CA LEU A 83 12.02 3.15 -24.91
C LEU A 83 10.91 3.49 -25.92
N PRO A 84 10.79 2.74 -27.03
CA PRO A 84 9.70 2.93 -27.99
C PRO A 84 8.34 2.66 -27.33
N LYS A 85 7.30 3.39 -27.76
CA LYS A 85 5.95 3.36 -27.15
C LYS A 85 5.34 1.94 -27.02
N GLY A 86 5.65 1.04 -27.95
CA GLY A 86 5.19 -0.36 -27.88
C GLY A 86 5.80 -1.12 -26.71
N LEU A 87 7.10 -0.96 -26.50
CA LEU A 87 7.83 -1.59 -25.38
C LEU A 87 7.41 -0.99 -24.03
N GLN A 88 7.18 0.34 -24.00
CA GLN A 88 6.62 1.00 -22.81
C GLN A 88 5.28 0.38 -22.40
N ARG A 89 4.37 0.15 -23.37
CA ARG A 89 3.06 -0.47 -23.11
C ARG A 89 3.22 -1.89 -22.54
N PHE A 90 4.09 -2.69 -23.14
CA PHE A 90 4.35 -4.04 -22.66
C PHE A 90 4.91 -4.05 -21.23
N LEU A 91 5.90 -3.21 -20.93
CA LEU A 91 6.50 -3.10 -19.60
C LEU A 91 5.52 -2.58 -18.54
N ASN A 92 4.67 -1.60 -18.89
CA ASN A 92 3.63 -1.10 -17.99
C ASN A 92 2.59 -2.17 -17.66
N MET A 93 2.17 -2.97 -18.65
CA MET A 93 1.30 -4.12 -18.41
C MET A 93 1.97 -5.16 -17.52
N LEU A 94 3.22 -5.53 -17.82
CA LEU A 94 3.98 -6.52 -17.05
C LEU A 94 4.16 -6.07 -15.59
N ALA A 95 4.44 -4.79 -15.35
CA ALA A 95 4.57 -4.24 -14.01
C ALA A 95 3.26 -4.38 -13.20
N MET A 96 2.09 -4.14 -13.83
CA MET A 96 0.79 -4.32 -13.17
C MET A 96 0.50 -5.78 -12.86
N ILE A 97 0.84 -6.71 -13.78
CA ILE A 97 0.70 -8.15 -13.56
C ILE A 97 1.63 -8.61 -12.43
N ALA A 98 2.89 -8.18 -12.44
CA ALA A 98 3.85 -8.53 -11.38
C ALA A 98 3.40 -8.02 -10.01
N MET A 99 2.88 -6.79 -9.93
CA MET A 99 2.31 -6.22 -8.71
C MET A 99 1.12 -7.05 -8.19
N ALA A 100 0.20 -7.42 -9.08
CA ALA A 100 -0.94 -8.26 -8.71
C ALA A 100 -0.49 -9.66 -8.27
N GLY A 101 0.46 -10.26 -8.98
CA GLY A 101 1.04 -11.56 -8.61
C GLY A 101 1.69 -11.53 -7.22
N PHE A 102 2.48 -10.49 -6.94
CA PHE A 102 3.08 -10.30 -5.62
C PHE A 102 2.02 -10.11 -4.52
N ALA A 103 0.98 -9.30 -4.78
CA ALA A 103 -0.09 -9.06 -3.82
C ALA A 103 -0.88 -10.34 -3.52
N CYS A 104 -1.24 -11.13 -4.55
CA CYS A 104 -1.93 -12.41 -4.38
C CYS A 104 -1.06 -13.43 -3.63
N PHE A 105 0.22 -13.53 -3.99
CA PHE A 105 1.17 -14.41 -3.29
C PHE A 105 1.29 -14.03 -1.81
N SER A 106 1.43 -12.73 -1.51
CA SER A 106 1.53 -12.23 -0.13
C SER A 106 0.26 -12.53 0.66
N THR A 107 -0.92 -12.36 0.06
CA THR A 107 -2.21 -12.67 0.68
C THR A 107 -2.34 -14.17 0.97
N TRP A 108 -1.96 -15.02 0.00
CA TRP A 108 -1.97 -16.47 0.20
C TRP A 108 -1.02 -16.91 1.32
N ARG A 109 0.20 -16.37 1.35
CA ARG A 109 1.16 -16.67 2.44
C ARG A 109 0.66 -16.15 3.79
N GLY A 110 0.08 -14.95 3.81
CA GLY A 110 -0.52 -14.38 5.01
C GLY A 110 -1.67 -15.23 5.56
N ALA A 111 -2.52 -15.79 4.69
CA ALA A 111 -3.58 -16.70 5.09
C ALA A 111 -3.02 -17.97 5.75
N ARG A 112 -1.95 -18.54 5.19
CA ARG A 112 -1.29 -19.71 5.79
C ARG A 112 -0.70 -19.42 7.17
N VAL A 113 -0.07 -18.26 7.35
CA VAL A 113 0.44 -17.84 8.66
C VAL A 113 -0.69 -17.67 9.67
N LEU A 114 -1.83 -17.14 9.25
CA LEU A 114 -3.02 -17.04 10.11
C LEU A 114 -3.56 -18.42 10.51
N GLU A 115 -3.70 -19.36 9.55
CA GLU A 115 -4.12 -20.74 9.81
C GLU A 115 -3.22 -21.40 10.86
N GLU A 116 -1.90 -21.35 10.66
CA GLU A 116 -0.91 -21.90 11.61
C GLU A 116 -1.04 -21.26 13.00
N SER A 117 -1.24 -19.94 13.07
CA SER A 117 -1.38 -19.22 14.34
C SER A 117 -2.65 -19.62 15.09
N VAL A 118 -3.72 -19.93 14.38
CA VAL A 118 -4.99 -20.41 14.96
C VAL A 118 -4.85 -21.86 15.41
N GLU A 119 -4.26 -22.72 14.56
CA GLU A 119 -4.11 -24.15 14.83
C GLU A 119 -3.21 -24.41 16.06
N PHE A 120 -2.09 -23.70 16.16
CA PHE A 120 -1.16 -23.85 17.28
C PHE A 120 -1.52 -22.98 18.49
N GLY A 121 -2.57 -22.17 18.42
CA GLY A 121 -2.94 -21.25 19.49
C GLY A 121 -1.82 -20.26 19.83
N SER A 122 -1.06 -19.82 18.81
CA SER A 122 0.15 -19.03 18.97
C SER A 122 -0.12 -17.71 19.69
N ARG A 123 0.69 -17.41 20.70
CA ARG A 123 0.66 -16.18 21.48
C ARG A 123 1.96 -15.43 21.38
N ALA A 124 1.90 -14.11 21.48
CA ALA A 124 3.10 -13.29 21.52
C ALA A 124 3.94 -13.61 22.77
N VAL A 125 5.26 -13.66 22.62
CA VAL A 125 6.23 -13.89 23.71
C VAL A 125 6.51 -12.57 24.41
N ASN A 126 5.45 -11.94 24.92
CA ASN A 126 5.49 -10.65 25.60
C ASN A 126 4.57 -10.68 26.83
N PRO A 127 4.65 -9.67 27.74
CA PRO A 127 3.80 -9.62 28.94
C PRO A 127 2.29 -9.65 28.64
N LEU A 128 1.86 -9.14 27.47
CA LEU A 128 0.46 -9.13 27.06
C LEU A 128 -0.05 -10.49 26.61
N GLN A 129 0.83 -11.42 26.20
CA GLN A 129 0.49 -12.73 25.65
C GLN A 129 -0.66 -12.68 24.62
N THR A 130 -0.66 -11.64 23.79
CA THR A 130 -1.71 -11.38 22.80
C THR A 130 -1.83 -12.58 21.85
N PRO A 131 -3.04 -13.11 21.61
CA PRO A 131 -3.25 -14.12 20.58
C PRO A 131 -2.88 -13.55 19.21
N LEU A 132 -1.91 -14.16 18.53
CA LEU A 132 -1.36 -13.61 17.28
C LEU A 132 -2.35 -13.58 16.13
N TRP A 133 -3.36 -14.43 16.14
CA TRP A 133 -4.39 -14.46 15.10
C TRP A 133 -5.17 -13.15 14.97
N ILE A 134 -5.32 -12.36 16.08
CA ILE A 134 -6.09 -11.11 16.06
C ILE A 134 -5.41 -10.05 15.17
N PRO A 135 -4.15 -9.61 15.44
CA PRO A 135 -3.49 -8.65 14.57
C PRO A 135 -3.22 -9.20 13.17
N GLN A 136 -2.97 -10.50 13.03
CA GLN A 136 -2.76 -11.16 11.74
C GLN A 136 -4.03 -11.16 10.88
N ALA A 137 -5.23 -11.36 11.46
CA ALA A 137 -6.49 -11.30 10.73
C ALA A 137 -6.73 -9.89 10.15
N ILE A 138 -6.49 -8.84 10.94
CA ILE A 138 -6.64 -7.46 10.49
C ILE A 138 -5.60 -7.14 9.40
N TRP A 139 -4.37 -7.57 9.58
CA TRP A 139 -3.30 -7.45 8.60
C TRP A 139 -3.64 -8.18 7.28
N LEU A 140 -4.21 -9.37 7.36
CA LEU A 140 -4.66 -10.15 6.20
C LEU A 140 -5.78 -9.45 5.43
N LEU A 141 -6.71 -8.77 6.11
CA LEU A 141 -7.71 -7.93 5.45
C LEU A 141 -7.07 -6.81 4.64
N GLY A 142 -6.03 -6.18 5.17
CA GLY A 142 -5.24 -5.19 4.44
C GLY A 142 -4.55 -5.78 3.20
N LEU A 143 -3.95 -6.97 3.30
CA LEU A 143 -3.37 -7.71 2.16
C LEU A 143 -4.44 -8.05 1.11
N GLY A 144 -5.63 -8.49 1.54
CA GLY A 144 -6.77 -8.76 0.67
C GLY A 144 -7.21 -7.52 -0.09
N PHE A 145 -7.29 -6.37 0.58
CA PHE A 145 -7.58 -5.09 -0.05
C PHE A 145 -6.50 -4.71 -1.10
N PHE A 146 -5.23 -4.80 -0.73
CA PHE A 146 -4.11 -4.55 -1.65
C PHE A 146 -4.15 -5.48 -2.87
N SER A 147 -4.43 -6.77 -2.66
CA SER A 147 -4.57 -7.77 -3.73
C SER A 147 -5.75 -7.46 -4.65
N ALA A 148 -6.93 -7.15 -4.10
CA ALA A 148 -8.12 -6.82 -4.89
C ALA A 148 -7.90 -5.58 -5.77
N VAL A 149 -7.30 -4.52 -5.19
CA VAL A 149 -6.95 -3.30 -5.93
C VAL A 149 -5.95 -3.62 -7.03
N SER A 150 -4.86 -4.31 -6.71
CA SER A 150 -3.80 -4.65 -7.68
C SER A 150 -4.32 -5.51 -8.84
N CYS A 151 -5.18 -6.49 -8.55
CA CYS A 151 -5.82 -7.32 -9.58
C CYS A 151 -6.75 -6.49 -10.48
N ALA A 152 -7.54 -5.58 -9.92
CA ALA A 152 -8.41 -4.71 -10.72
C ALA A 152 -7.60 -3.85 -11.71
N TYR A 153 -6.47 -3.31 -11.25
CA TYR A 153 -5.57 -2.53 -12.10
C TYR A 153 -4.85 -3.39 -13.14
N ALA A 154 -4.42 -4.61 -12.79
CA ALA A 154 -3.80 -5.54 -13.72
C ALA A 154 -4.77 -5.95 -14.85
N VAL A 155 -6.02 -6.31 -14.50
CA VAL A 155 -7.05 -6.65 -15.48
C VAL A 155 -7.33 -5.47 -16.42
N HIS A 156 -7.42 -4.26 -15.89
CA HIS A 156 -7.62 -3.06 -16.69
C HIS A 156 -6.42 -2.78 -17.62
N ALA A 157 -5.19 -2.93 -17.13
CA ALA A 157 -3.99 -2.78 -17.94
C ALA A 157 -3.92 -3.79 -19.10
N VAL A 158 -4.26 -5.05 -18.83
CA VAL A 158 -4.33 -6.12 -19.85
C VAL A 158 -5.38 -5.79 -20.91
N LYS A 159 -6.59 -5.38 -20.52
CA LYS A 159 -7.65 -4.97 -21.45
C LYS A 159 -7.20 -3.82 -22.37
N LEU A 160 -6.55 -2.81 -21.83
CA LEU A 160 -6.01 -1.69 -22.59
C LEU A 160 -4.88 -2.09 -23.54
N PHE A 161 -4.06 -3.05 -23.14
CA PHE A 161 -2.98 -3.56 -23.98
C PHE A 161 -3.53 -4.23 -25.25
N PHE A 162 -4.50 -5.13 -25.11
CA PHE A 162 -5.14 -5.81 -26.25
C PHE A 162 -6.02 -4.88 -27.11
N SER A 163 -6.55 -3.81 -26.53
CA SER A 163 -7.29 -2.79 -27.29
C SER A 163 -6.39 -1.90 -28.15
N GLY A 164 -5.08 -2.08 -28.12
CA GLY A 164 -4.13 -1.29 -28.90
C GLY A 164 -4.06 0.21 -28.54
N SER A 165 -4.76 0.62 -27.48
CA SER A 165 -4.93 2.01 -27.08
C SER A 165 -3.65 2.59 -26.47
N ASN A 166 -3.28 3.82 -26.88
CA ASN A 166 -2.22 4.58 -26.21
C ASN A 166 -2.61 5.00 -24.79
N ALA A 167 -3.89 4.88 -24.42
CA ALA A 167 -4.41 5.17 -23.08
C ALA A 167 -3.68 4.36 -21.96
N LEU A 168 -3.12 3.19 -22.29
CA LEU A 168 -2.32 2.43 -21.33
C LEU A 168 -1.08 3.22 -20.86
N ASN A 169 -0.38 3.87 -21.79
CA ASN A 169 0.76 4.72 -21.42
C ASN A 169 0.31 5.99 -20.71
N ASP A 170 -0.86 6.54 -21.05
CA ASP A 170 -1.41 7.73 -20.39
C ASP A 170 -1.88 7.44 -18.96
N PHE A 171 -2.42 6.23 -18.71
CA PHE A 171 -2.89 5.82 -17.37
C PHE A 171 -1.79 5.21 -16.51
N TYR A 172 -0.88 4.45 -17.10
CA TYR A 172 0.12 3.65 -16.37
C TYR A 172 1.56 3.98 -16.75
N GLY A 173 1.78 4.92 -17.68
CA GLY A 173 3.09 5.40 -18.07
C GLY A 173 3.68 6.41 -17.08
N PRO A 174 4.95 6.78 -17.28
CA PRO A 174 5.60 7.83 -16.51
C PRO A 174 4.81 9.14 -16.66
N VAL A 175 4.73 9.89 -15.56
CA VAL A 175 4.18 11.24 -15.60
C VAL A 175 5.11 12.05 -16.51
N SER A 176 4.72 12.22 -17.78
CA SER A 176 5.42 13.16 -18.65
C SER A 176 5.31 14.51 -17.97
N VAL A 177 6.44 15.06 -17.53
CA VAL A 177 6.52 16.47 -17.16
C VAL A 177 6.13 17.21 -18.43
N ASN A 178 4.89 17.67 -18.47
CA ASN A 178 4.33 18.33 -19.63
C ASN A 178 5.17 19.60 -19.81
N LYS A 179 6.03 19.64 -20.83
CA LYS A 179 6.85 20.82 -21.16
C LYS A 179 5.98 22.07 -21.25
N ASP A 180 4.70 21.92 -21.64
CA ASP A 180 3.73 23.02 -21.70
C ASP A 180 3.39 23.63 -20.32
N SER A 181 3.62 22.91 -19.22
CA SER A 181 3.40 23.47 -17.87
C SER A 181 4.61 24.28 -17.36
N LEU A 182 5.79 24.04 -17.93
CA LEU A 182 7.00 24.82 -17.60
C LEU A 182 7.02 26.11 -18.42
N ASP A 183 6.59 26.07 -19.69
CA ASP A 183 6.51 27.27 -20.53
C ASP A 183 5.48 28.29 -20.03
N ARG A 184 4.37 27.85 -19.42
CA ARG A 184 3.39 28.75 -18.81
C ARG A 184 3.86 29.44 -17.54
N LYS A 185 4.84 28.88 -16.83
CA LYS A 185 5.40 29.50 -15.62
C LYS A 185 6.59 30.43 -15.91
N SER A 186 7.13 30.40 -17.12
CA SER A 186 8.23 31.26 -17.54
C SER A 186 7.75 32.55 -18.21
N VAL A 187 6.45 32.78 -18.34
CA VAL A 187 5.83 33.96 -19.01
C VAL A 187 5.05 34.85 -18.01
N VAL A 188 5.24 34.68 -16.67
CA VAL A 188 4.68 35.58 -15.65
C VAL A 188 5.79 36.25 -14.88
#